data_262f769b46dee07254e1f16d81b9fda1
#
_entry.id   262f769b46dee07254e1f16d81b9fda1
#
_cell.length_a   1.000
_cell.length_b   1.000
_cell.length_c   1.000
_cell.angle_alpha   90.00
_cell.angle_beta   90.00
_cell.angle_gamma   90.00
#
_symmetry.space_group_name_H-M   'P 1'
#
loop_
_entity.id
_entity.type
_entity.pdbx_description
1 polymer ?
#
loop_
_entity_poly.entity_id
_entity_poly.type
_entity_poly.pdbx_seq_one_letter_code
_entity_poly.pdbx_strand_id
1 'polypeptide(L)'
;MSLSMRPLHKRKSLYYGCKIRNRAAIIFWEDKHKRKNLTEIVFILDRSGSMSGLERDTIGGFNSMIEQQKKAEGEALISTVLFDNVSEVLHDRVNVRNIRPMTDRDYTVRGCTALLDAIGGAIHHIGNVHKYARPEDVPEHTMFIITTDGMENASRRYNSEK
;
A
#
# COMPACT_ATOMS: atom_id res chain seq x y z
N MET A 1 17.29 -5.02 6.68
CA MET A 1 16.62 -4.40 7.83
C MET A 1 15.33 -5.14 8.11
N SER A 2 15.24 -5.81 9.25
CA SER A 2 14.01 -6.48 9.67
C SER A 2 13.17 -5.48 10.44
N LEU A 3 12.05 -5.04 9.87
CA LEU A 3 11.04 -4.24 10.57
C LEU A 3 10.20 -5.22 11.42
N SER A 4 10.49 -5.28 12.71
CA SER A 4 9.64 -5.97 13.68
C SER A 4 8.50 -5.03 14.09
N MET A 5 7.32 -5.20 13.51
CA MET A 5 6.10 -4.55 14.01
C MET A 5 5.38 -5.48 14.98
N ARG A 6 5.13 -5.01 16.20
CA ARG A 6 4.30 -5.75 17.17
C ARG A 6 2.83 -5.74 16.72
N PRO A 7 2.09 -6.82 16.91
CA PRO A 7 0.71 -6.91 16.46
C PRO A 7 -0.21 -6.02 17.29
N LEU A 8 -0.96 -5.14 16.62
CA LEU A 8 -2.12 -4.46 17.17
C LEU A 8 -3.23 -5.50 17.41
N HIS A 9 -3.47 -5.77 18.67
CA HIS A 9 -4.58 -6.55 19.28
C HIS A 9 -5.34 -7.56 18.40
N LYS A 10 -5.13 -8.86 18.76
CA LYS A 10 -6.03 -10.01 18.50
C LYS A 10 -6.58 -10.19 17.07
N ARG A 11 -5.74 -10.20 16.06
CA ARG A 11 -6.07 -10.82 14.78
C ARG A 11 -5.15 -12.00 14.54
N LYS A 12 -5.76 -13.19 14.48
CA LYS A 12 -5.05 -14.44 14.23
C LYS A 12 -4.53 -14.45 12.81
N SER A 13 -3.23 -14.62 12.72
CA SER A 13 -2.45 -14.85 11.50
C SER A 13 -1.98 -13.61 10.73
N LEU A 14 -0.88 -13.04 11.20
CA LEU A 14 -0.04 -12.16 10.40
C LEU A 14 1.06 -13.01 9.75
N TYR A 15 1.07 -13.08 8.44
CA TYR A 15 2.20 -13.59 7.67
C TYR A 15 2.99 -12.41 7.12
N TYR A 16 4.22 -12.27 7.56
CA TYR A 16 5.16 -11.32 6.98
C TYR A 16 5.95 -12.02 5.89
N GLY A 17 5.71 -11.65 4.66
CA GLY A 17 6.58 -12.03 3.55
C GLY A 17 7.30 -10.79 3.04
N CYS A 18 8.50 -10.52 3.52
CA CYS A 18 9.36 -9.52 2.91
C CYS A 18 10.08 -10.16 1.73
N LYS A 19 9.62 -9.94 0.52
CA LYS A 19 10.35 -10.28 -0.68
C LYS A 19 10.96 -9.01 -1.23
N ILE A 20 12.17 -8.71 -0.77
CA ILE A 20 12.95 -7.60 -1.34
C ILE A 20 13.51 -8.09 -2.68
N ARG A 21 12.80 -7.82 -3.73
CA ARG A 21 13.35 -7.77 -5.09
C ARG A 21 13.02 -6.40 -5.64
N ASN A 22 14.03 -5.64 -6.03
CA ASN A 22 13.91 -4.37 -6.72
C ASN A 22 13.00 -3.34 -6.01
N ARG A 23 13.38 -2.93 -4.76
CA ARG A 23 12.81 -1.75 -4.11
C ARG A 23 11.32 -1.80 -3.75
N ALA A 24 10.75 -2.99 -3.59
CA ALA A 24 9.39 -3.18 -3.14
C ALA A 24 9.32 -4.08 -1.90
N ALA A 25 8.50 -3.69 -0.94
CA ALA A 25 8.15 -4.49 0.23
C ALA A 25 6.64 -4.81 0.18
N ILE A 26 6.28 -6.00 0.63
CA ILE A 26 4.88 -6.42 0.71
C ILE A 26 4.58 -6.77 2.16
N ILE A 27 3.54 -6.14 2.71
CA ILE A 27 2.95 -6.48 4.00
C ILE A 27 1.58 -7.11 3.70
N PHE A 28 1.34 -8.29 4.25
CA PHE A 28 0.14 -9.06 4.00
C PHE A 28 -0.51 -9.50 5.31
N TRP A 29 -1.84 -9.39 5.41
CA TRP A 29 -2.62 -10.04 6.45
C TRP A 29 -3.86 -10.73 5.91
N GLU A 30 -4.27 -11.80 6.59
CA GLU A 30 -5.41 -12.62 6.26
C GLU A 30 -6.37 -12.71 7.46
N ASP A 31 -7.65 -12.60 7.21
CA ASP A 31 -8.71 -12.85 8.20
C ASP A 31 -9.73 -13.82 7.62
N LYS A 32 -9.60 -15.09 7.97
CA LYS A 32 -10.45 -16.20 7.46
C LYS A 32 -11.93 -16.10 7.81
N HIS A 33 -12.30 -15.17 8.70
CA HIS A 33 -13.68 -14.97 9.14
C HIS A 33 -14.38 -13.84 8.40
N LYS A 34 -13.74 -13.29 7.37
CA LYS A 34 -14.22 -12.14 6.61
C LYS A 34 -14.72 -12.53 5.22
N ARG A 35 -15.08 -11.53 4.42
CA ARG A 35 -15.64 -11.75 3.09
C ARG A 35 -14.67 -12.50 2.19
N LYS A 36 -15.02 -13.73 1.85
CA LYS A 36 -14.26 -14.56 0.91
C LYS A 36 -14.26 -13.93 -0.48
N ASN A 37 -13.19 -14.15 -1.22
CA ASN A 37 -12.98 -13.62 -2.58
C ASN A 37 -12.93 -12.09 -2.68
N LEU A 38 -12.79 -11.39 -1.57
CA LEU A 38 -12.49 -9.97 -1.55
C LEU A 38 -11.06 -9.74 -1.08
N THR A 39 -10.28 -9.10 -1.92
CA THR A 39 -8.90 -8.69 -1.63
C THR A 39 -8.82 -7.16 -1.59
N GLU A 40 -8.09 -6.62 -0.66
CA GLU A 40 -7.76 -5.20 -0.61
C GLU A 40 -6.27 -5.01 -0.84
N ILE A 41 -5.91 -4.19 -1.81
CA ILE A 41 -4.51 -3.90 -2.15
C ILE A 41 -4.27 -2.41 -1.97
N VAL A 42 -3.31 -2.09 -1.12
CA VAL A 42 -2.90 -0.72 -0.80
C VAL A 42 -1.51 -0.48 -1.36
N PHE A 43 -1.42 0.33 -2.40
CA PHE A 43 -0.16 0.77 -2.97
C PHE A 43 0.34 2.00 -2.22
N ILE A 44 1.58 1.96 -1.77
CA ILE A 44 2.27 3.08 -1.13
C ILE A 44 3.51 3.37 -1.99
N LEU A 45 3.40 4.40 -2.83
CA LEU A 45 4.37 4.71 -3.87
C LEU A 45 5.17 5.95 -3.49
N ASP A 46 6.47 5.76 -3.33
CA ASP A 46 7.43 6.84 -3.15
C ASP A 46 7.54 7.69 -4.42
N ARG A 47 7.33 9.00 -4.29
CA ARG A 47 7.58 9.99 -5.33
C ARG A 47 8.63 11.03 -4.91
N SER A 48 9.45 10.72 -3.93
CA SER A 48 10.55 11.60 -3.51
C SER A 48 11.63 11.74 -4.57
N GLY A 49 12.54 12.71 -4.39
CA GLY A 49 13.61 13.00 -5.33
C GLY A 49 14.50 11.81 -5.67
N SER A 50 14.65 10.84 -4.77
CA SER A 50 15.40 9.60 -4.99
C SER A 50 14.79 8.68 -6.07
N MET A 51 13.50 8.89 -6.40
CA MET A 51 12.80 8.16 -7.44
C MET A 51 13.03 8.73 -8.86
N SER A 52 13.80 9.81 -8.98
CA SER A 52 14.17 10.40 -10.27
C SER A 52 14.79 9.36 -11.22
N GLY A 53 14.26 9.28 -12.43
CA GLY A 53 14.66 8.28 -13.42
C GLY A 53 13.93 6.95 -13.30
N LEU A 54 13.11 6.74 -12.29
CA LEU A 54 12.34 5.53 -12.03
C LEU A 54 10.83 5.72 -12.28
N GLU A 55 10.42 6.87 -12.79
CA GLU A 55 9.02 7.23 -12.96
C GLU A 55 8.31 6.25 -13.91
N ARG A 56 8.93 5.96 -15.03
CA ARG A 56 8.38 5.03 -16.03
C ARG A 56 8.23 3.62 -15.46
N ASP A 57 9.22 3.13 -14.73
CA ASP A 57 9.19 1.80 -14.11
C ASP A 57 8.14 1.72 -13.01
N THR A 58 7.97 2.77 -12.22
CA THR A 58 6.97 2.85 -11.15
C THR A 58 5.56 2.85 -11.73
N ILE A 59 5.30 3.69 -12.72
CA ILE A 59 4.02 3.77 -13.42
C ILE A 59 3.71 2.43 -14.12
N GLY A 60 4.66 1.88 -14.84
CA GLY A 60 4.51 0.62 -15.56
C GLY A 60 4.27 -0.56 -14.62
N GLY A 61 4.97 -0.63 -13.50
CA GLY A 61 4.78 -1.65 -12.48
C GLY A 61 3.39 -1.58 -11.84
N PHE A 62 2.94 -0.39 -11.47
CA PHE A 62 1.58 -0.18 -10.95
C PHE A 62 0.52 -0.61 -11.97
N ASN A 63 0.61 -0.13 -13.20
CA ASN A 63 -0.36 -0.45 -14.25
C ASN A 63 -0.40 -1.95 -14.56
N SER A 64 0.76 -2.61 -14.58
CA SER A 64 0.85 -4.06 -14.80
C SER A 64 0.15 -4.84 -13.69
N MET A 65 0.33 -4.45 -12.44
CA MET A 65 -0.34 -5.09 -11.30
C MET A 65 -1.84 -4.88 -11.32
N ILE A 66 -2.31 -3.67 -11.67
CA ILE A 66 -3.74 -3.39 -11.83
C ILE A 66 -4.36 -4.27 -12.92
N GLU A 67 -3.71 -4.39 -14.08
CA GLU A 67 -4.22 -5.25 -15.16
C GLU A 67 -4.25 -6.74 -14.77
N GLN A 68 -3.26 -7.22 -14.03
CA GLN A 68 -3.27 -8.58 -13.48
C GLN A 68 -4.44 -8.80 -12.52
N GLN A 69 -4.72 -7.84 -11.65
CA GLN A 69 -5.84 -7.93 -10.71
C GLN A 69 -7.20 -7.88 -11.41
N LYS A 70 -7.34 -7.11 -12.49
CA LYS A 70 -8.56 -7.09 -13.30
C LYS A 70 -8.88 -8.46 -13.92
N LYS A 71 -7.86 -9.27 -14.21
CA LYS A 71 -7.98 -10.61 -14.78
C LYS A 71 -8.14 -11.72 -13.74
N ALA A 72 -7.80 -11.43 -12.48
CA ALA A 72 -7.91 -12.41 -11.40
C ALA A 72 -9.38 -12.67 -11.02
N GLU A 73 -9.63 -13.84 -10.50
CA GLU A 73 -10.94 -14.17 -9.93
C GLU A 73 -11.18 -13.42 -8.63
N GLY A 74 -12.45 -13.14 -8.32
CA GLY A 74 -12.87 -12.42 -7.15
C GLY A 74 -12.93 -10.90 -7.35
N GLU A 75 -13.12 -10.19 -6.25
CA GLU A 75 -13.18 -8.73 -6.21
C GLU A 75 -11.92 -8.16 -5.56
N ALA A 76 -11.45 -7.03 -6.06
CA ALA A 76 -10.34 -6.31 -5.48
C ALA A 76 -10.69 -4.83 -5.28
N LEU A 77 -10.36 -4.32 -4.09
CA LEU A 77 -10.42 -2.90 -3.76
C LEU A 77 -8.99 -2.34 -3.78
N ILE A 78 -8.81 -1.22 -4.44
CA ILE A 78 -7.52 -0.59 -4.61
C ILE A 78 -7.48 0.74 -3.86
N SER A 79 -6.47 0.89 -3.02
CA SER A 79 -6.06 2.18 -2.46
C SER A 79 -4.67 2.50 -2.97
N THR A 80 -4.43 3.75 -3.33
CA THR A 80 -3.13 4.21 -3.83
C THR A 80 -2.74 5.50 -3.12
N VAL A 81 -1.62 5.46 -2.44
CA VAL A 81 -1.03 6.60 -1.75
C VAL A 81 0.30 6.94 -2.41
N LEU A 82 0.43 8.18 -2.86
CA LEU A 82 1.69 8.75 -3.32
C LEU A 82 2.30 9.55 -2.17
N PHE A 83 3.58 9.42 -1.93
CA PHE A 83 4.21 10.18 -0.84
C PHE A 83 5.57 10.75 -1.19
N ASP A 84 5.82 11.92 -0.65
CA ASP A 84 7.11 12.60 -0.53
C ASP A 84 7.27 13.06 0.94
N ASN A 85 7.34 14.35 1.20
CA ASN A 85 7.22 14.94 2.54
C ASN A 85 5.80 14.80 3.10
N VAL A 86 4.81 14.66 2.23
CA VAL A 86 3.39 14.52 2.53
C VAL A 86 2.81 13.34 1.76
N SER A 87 1.68 12.83 2.24
CA SER A 87 0.94 11.77 1.55
C SER A 87 -0.25 12.33 0.81
N GLU A 88 -0.48 11.83 -0.41
CA GLU A 88 -1.62 12.14 -1.26
C GLU A 88 -2.33 10.84 -1.62
N VAL A 89 -3.64 10.79 -1.37
CA VAL A 89 -4.47 9.62 -1.71
C VAL A 89 -4.99 9.79 -3.15
N LEU A 90 -4.53 8.94 -4.04
CA LEU A 90 -4.99 8.90 -5.43
C LEU A 90 -6.24 8.02 -5.58
N HIS A 91 -6.27 6.87 -4.91
CA HIS A 91 -7.41 5.97 -4.84
C HIS A 91 -7.66 5.58 -3.39
N ASP A 92 -8.92 5.54 -2.98
CA ASP A 92 -9.35 5.09 -1.66
C ASP A 92 -10.42 4.00 -1.80
N ARG A 93 -9.98 2.74 -1.69
CA ARG A 93 -10.84 1.54 -1.75
C ARG A 93 -11.74 1.49 -2.99
N VAL A 94 -11.19 1.79 -4.14
CA VAL A 94 -11.87 1.77 -5.43
C VAL A 94 -11.84 0.36 -6.02
N ASN A 95 -12.96 -0.10 -6.57
CA ASN A 95 -12.99 -1.37 -7.28
C ASN A 95 -11.94 -1.36 -8.42
N VAL A 96 -11.15 -2.41 -8.51
CA VAL A 96 -10.05 -2.49 -9.48
C VAL A 96 -10.52 -2.31 -10.93
N ARG A 97 -11.75 -2.68 -11.24
CA ARG A 97 -12.33 -2.54 -12.58
C ARG A 97 -12.51 -1.08 -13.00
N ASN A 98 -12.59 -0.17 -12.02
CA ASN A 98 -12.78 1.27 -12.21
C ASN A 98 -11.46 2.05 -12.19
N ILE A 99 -10.32 1.37 -12.01
CA ILE A 99 -9.01 2.01 -12.03
C ILE A 99 -8.56 2.22 -13.47
N ARG A 100 -8.32 3.47 -13.83
CA ARG A 100 -7.67 3.83 -15.10
C ARG A 100 -6.15 3.68 -14.99
N PRO A 101 -5.43 3.49 -16.10
CA PRO A 101 -3.98 3.49 -16.08
C PRO A 101 -3.41 4.80 -15.51
N MET A 102 -2.39 4.65 -14.66
CA MET A 102 -1.61 5.78 -14.16
C MET A 102 -0.76 6.36 -15.29
N THR A 103 -0.66 7.67 -15.32
CA THR A 103 0.15 8.41 -16.30
C THR A 103 1.18 9.29 -15.58
N ASP A 104 2.06 9.92 -16.36
CA ASP A 104 3.03 10.90 -15.89
C ASP A 104 2.38 12.17 -15.28
N ARG A 105 1.11 12.41 -15.53
CA ARG A 105 0.33 13.47 -14.89
C ARG A 105 -0.08 13.12 -13.47
N ASP A 106 -0.24 11.83 -13.17
CA ASP A 106 -0.62 11.35 -11.86
C ASP A 106 0.59 11.21 -10.93
N TYR A 107 1.75 10.87 -11.48
CA TYR A 107 2.97 10.57 -10.73
C TYR A 107 4.13 11.45 -11.17
N THR A 108 4.53 12.37 -10.30
CA THR A 108 5.65 13.28 -10.49
C THR A 108 6.59 13.23 -9.29
N VAL A 109 7.89 13.21 -9.54
CA VAL A 109 8.92 13.10 -8.51
C VAL A 109 9.23 14.46 -7.91
N ARG A 110 9.28 14.53 -6.56
CA ARG A 110 9.64 15.75 -5.80
C ARG A 110 9.92 15.45 -4.32
N GLY A 111 10.62 16.35 -3.64
CA GLY A 111 10.72 16.41 -2.18
C GLY A 111 11.53 15.30 -1.52
N CYS A 112 11.33 15.17 -0.23
CA CYS A 112 11.98 14.21 0.67
C CYS A 112 11.13 12.96 0.90
N THR A 113 11.62 12.02 1.70
CA THR A 113 11.01 10.70 1.90
C THR A 113 10.45 10.54 3.32
N ALA A 114 9.16 10.77 3.51
CA ALA A 114 8.44 10.51 4.76
C ALA A 114 7.79 9.12 4.71
N LEU A 115 8.61 8.08 4.61
CA LEU A 115 8.18 6.69 4.40
C LEU A 115 7.35 6.15 5.56
N LEU A 116 7.80 6.36 6.80
CA LEU A 116 7.12 5.83 7.98
C LEU A 116 5.76 6.51 8.18
N ASP A 117 5.65 7.80 7.90
CA ASP A 117 4.38 8.52 7.97
C ASP A 117 3.38 7.99 6.91
N ALA A 118 3.85 7.69 5.71
CA ALA A 118 3.01 7.14 4.65
C ALA A 118 2.51 5.72 5.01
N ILE A 119 3.40 4.84 5.45
CA ILE A 119 3.05 3.47 5.86
C ILE A 119 2.12 3.48 7.07
N GLY A 120 2.49 4.19 8.13
CA GLY A 120 1.72 4.28 9.35
C GLY A 120 0.34 4.87 9.12
N GLY A 121 0.24 5.93 8.32
CA GLY A 121 -1.02 6.55 7.94
C GLY A 121 -1.93 5.63 7.16
N ALA A 122 -1.40 4.90 6.17
CA ALA A 122 -2.16 3.93 5.38
C ALA A 122 -2.67 2.76 6.23
N ILE A 123 -1.81 2.17 7.05
CA ILE A 123 -2.20 1.07 7.95
C ILE A 123 -3.28 1.52 8.95
N HIS A 124 -3.12 2.71 9.52
CA HIS A 124 -4.10 3.26 10.45
C HIS A 124 -5.46 3.50 9.78
N HIS A 125 -5.46 4.11 8.59
CA HIS A 125 -6.69 4.35 7.82
C HIS A 125 -7.43 3.05 7.50
N ILE A 126 -6.75 2.09 6.89
CA ILE A 126 -7.34 0.79 6.53
C ILE A 126 -7.79 0.02 7.76
N GLY A 127 -6.99 0.04 8.83
CA GLY A 127 -7.36 -0.59 10.10
C GLY A 127 -8.63 -0.01 10.71
N ASN A 128 -8.82 1.30 10.64
CA ASN A 128 -10.05 1.96 11.10
C ASN A 128 -11.25 1.62 10.22
N VAL A 129 -11.08 1.61 8.89
CA VAL A 129 -12.15 1.18 7.97
C VAL A 129 -12.61 -0.23 8.31
N HIS A 130 -11.69 -1.19 8.50
CA HIS A 130 -12.03 -2.56 8.85
C HIS A 130 -12.68 -2.68 10.23
N LYS A 131 -12.26 -1.85 11.18
CA LYS A 131 -12.82 -1.85 12.55
C LYS A 131 -14.29 -1.48 12.59
N TYR A 132 -14.70 -0.52 11.75
CA TYR A 132 -16.05 0.02 11.75
C TYR A 132 -16.94 -0.51 10.61
N ALA A 133 -16.36 -1.24 9.66
CA ALA A 133 -17.12 -1.90 8.60
C ALA A 133 -17.89 -3.11 9.13
N ARG A 134 -18.96 -3.47 8.44
CA ARG A 134 -19.65 -4.73 8.70
C ARG A 134 -18.73 -5.91 8.40
N PRO A 135 -18.80 -7.05 9.14
CA PRO A 135 -17.94 -8.20 8.92
C PRO A 135 -17.92 -8.69 7.45
N GLU A 136 -19.07 -8.63 6.78
CA GLU A 136 -19.24 -9.03 5.38
C GLU A 136 -18.61 -8.05 4.37
N ASP A 137 -18.21 -6.86 4.81
CA ASP A 137 -17.54 -5.85 3.98
C ASP A 137 -16.03 -5.80 4.23
N VAL A 138 -15.53 -6.54 5.22
CA VAL A 138 -14.10 -6.61 5.51
C VAL A 138 -13.45 -7.68 4.63
N PRO A 139 -12.39 -7.34 3.87
CA PRO A 139 -11.69 -8.28 3.02
C PRO A 139 -11.08 -9.46 3.79
N GLU A 140 -11.07 -10.64 3.15
CA GLU A 140 -10.32 -11.80 3.63
C GLU A 140 -8.81 -11.53 3.60
N HIS A 141 -8.36 -10.89 2.53
CA HIS A 141 -6.94 -10.57 2.30
C HIS A 141 -6.73 -9.08 2.19
N THR A 142 -5.73 -8.58 2.88
CA THR A 142 -5.26 -7.19 2.76
C THR A 142 -3.76 -7.19 2.53
N MET A 143 -3.34 -6.50 1.50
CA MET A 143 -1.96 -6.44 1.06
C MET A 143 -1.51 -4.98 0.92
N PHE A 144 -0.40 -4.62 1.55
CA PHE A 144 0.28 -3.34 1.36
C PHE A 144 1.51 -3.55 0.50
N ILE A 145 1.57 -2.84 -0.62
CA ILE A 145 2.69 -2.90 -1.56
C ILE A 145 3.41 -1.56 -1.50
N ILE A 146 4.62 -1.58 -0.98
CA ILE A 146 5.43 -0.38 -0.75
C ILE A 146 6.56 -0.37 -1.77
N THR A 147 6.60 0.68 -2.58
CA THR A 147 7.68 0.92 -3.55
C THR A 147 8.45 2.15 -3.14
N THR A 148 9.72 1.99 -2.82
CA THR A 148 10.62 3.08 -2.42
C THR A 148 12.06 2.77 -2.82
N ASP A 149 12.83 3.80 -3.15
CA ASP A 149 14.28 3.77 -3.35
C ASP A 149 15.01 4.72 -2.38
N GLY A 150 14.24 5.48 -1.62
CA GLY A 150 14.74 6.45 -0.67
C GLY A 150 14.97 5.89 0.72
N MET A 151 15.86 6.55 1.45
CA MET A 151 15.99 6.37 2.90
C MET A 151 14.99 7.27 3.59
N GLU A 152 14.39 6.77 4.68
CA GLU A 152 13.56 7.57 5.56
C GLU A 152 14.29 8.80 6.07
N ASN A 153 13.78 9.98 5.83
CA ASN A 153 14.43 11.23 6.24
C ASN A 153 13.50 12.38 6.61
N ALA A 154 12.20 12.18 6.57
CA ALA A 154 11.23 13.27 6.72
C ALA A 154 10.01 12.96 7.58
N SER A 155 9.84 11.72 8.07
CA SER A 155 8.70 11.36 8.91
C SER A 155 8.69 12.07 10.26
N ARG A 156 7.51 12.48 10.72
CA ARG A 156 7.29 13.22 11.96
C ARG A 156 6.29 12.55 12.90
N ARG A 157 5.39 11.72 12.37
CA ARG A 157 4.29 11.12 13.12
C ARG A 157 4.59 9.68 13.57
N TYR A 158 5.39 8.97 12.82
CA TYR A 158 5.76 7.58 13.07
C TYR A 158 7.28 7.43 13.09
N ASN A 159 7.76 6.53 13.93
CA ASN A 159 9.15 6.14 14.02
C ASN A 159 9.27 4.61 13.95
N SER A 160 10.49 4.08 13.87
CA SER A 160 10.76 2.64 13.77
C SER A 160 10.33 1.84 15.00
N GLU A 161 9.93 2.48 16.09
CA GLU A 161 9.49 1.85 17.35
C GLU A 161 7.95 1.82 17.49
N LYS A 162 7.22 2.44 16.58
CA LYS A 162 5.74 2.45 16.55
C LYS A 162 5.25 1.48 15.45
#